data_0d776989799b7bc142a6e9b1add1829f
#
_entry.id   0d776989799b7bc142a6e9b1add1829f
#
_cell.length_a   1.000
_cell.length_b   1.000
_cell.length_c   1.000
_cell.angle_alpha   90.00
_cell.angle_beta   90.00
_cell.angle_gamma   90.00
#
_symmetry.space_group_name_H-M   'P 1'
#
loop_
_entity.id
_entity.type
_entity.pdbx_description
1 polymer ?
#
loop_
_entity_poly.entity_id
_entity_poly.type
_entity_poly.pdbx_seq_one_letter_code
_entity_poly.pdbx_strand_id
1 'polypeptide(L)'
;MNKKTIRDVDVKGKRCLVRVDFNVPMKDGVITDETRINGALPTIKYLIEHGAKVILCSHMGKPHNVLTPGFGLNKKEKKAVEALPEAERAAATAEYLKKAEKDREKFSLRPVAEKLSEKLGQKVTFATDVVGASADEAVKNIKDGEVVLLENTRFEAGEEKRDEALCKKLASYCDIYVNDAFGTAHRSHATTAAIVEYGFVKTAVCGFLIEKELSVMADALDHPVRPFVAILGGAQIADKMTHISTGGGASLELFEGKKLPGIECLNDKD
;
A
#
# COMPACT_ATOMS: atom_id res chain seq x y z
N MET A 1 5.11 -19.89 7.48
CA MET A 1 4.30 -19.77 6.22
C MET A 1 5.22 -19.89 5.02
N ASN A 2 4.87 -20.75 4.06
CA ASN A 2 5.75 -21.07 2.93
C ASN A 2 5.29 -20.32 1.65
N LYS A 3 5.39 -18.99 1.65
CA LYS A 3 4.98 -18.16 0.51
C LYS A 3 6.13 -17.89 -0.46
N LYS A 4 5.84 -17.87 -1.77
CA LYS A 4 6.81 -17.45 -2.79
C LYS A 4 7.19 -15.99 -2.58
N THR A 5 8.45 -15.67 -2.82
CA THR A 5 9.02 -14.32 -2.75
C THR A 5 9.42 -13.85 -4.15
N ILE A 6 9.83 -12.60 -4.28
CA ILE A 6 10.36 -12.07 -5.54
C ILE A 6 11.63 -12.80 -6.03
N ARG A 7 12.30 -13.60 -5.16
CA ARG A 7 13.45 -14.45 -5.58
C ARG A 7 13.00 -15.73 -6.30
N ASP A 8 11.77 -16.16 -6.07
CA ASP A 8 11.26 -17.43 -6.59
C ASP A 8 10.62 -17.30 -7.97
N VAL A 9 10.69 -16.11 -8.60
CA VAL A 9 10.11 -15.80 -9.91
C VAL A 9 11.05 -14.99 -10.78
N ASP A 10 10.98 -15.19 -12.11
CA ASP A 10 11.72 -14.36 -13.06
C ASP A 10 11.00 -13.03 -13.28
N VAL A 11 11.64 -11.94 -12.82
CA VAL A 11 11.11 -10.59 -12.89
C VAL A 11 11.66 -9.77 -14.07
N LYS A 12 12.66 -10.27 -14.80
CA LYS A 12 13.33 -9.55 -15.88
C LYS A 12 12.35 -9.18 -16.99
N GLY A 13 12.28 -7.89 -17.33
CA GLY A 13 11.38 -7.34 -18.33
C GLY A 13 9.89 -7.40 -17.96
N LYS A 14 9.54 -7.92 -16.77
CA LYS A 14 8.16 -8.03 -16.29
C LYS A 14 7.70 -6.75 -15.59
N ARG A 15 6.43 -6.43 -15.78
CA ARG A 15 5.76 -5.37 -15.03
C ARG A 15 5.37 -5.93 -13.66
N CYS A 16 6.00 -5.41 -12.62
CA CYS A 16 5.76 -5.81 -11.24
C CYS A 16 4.91 -4.73 -10.56
N LEU A 17 3.64 -5.01 -10.28
CA LEU A 17 2.80 -4.14 -9.43
C LEU A 17 3.11 -4.47 -7.98
N VAL A 18 3.78 -3.54 -7.30
CA VAL A 18 4.25 -3.72 -5.92
C VAL A 18 3.37 -2.91 -4.97
N ARG A 19 2.66 -3.60 -4.09
CA ARG A 19 1.91 -2.95 -3.00
C ARG A 19 2.86 -2.69 -1.84
N VAL A 20 3.17 -1.44 -1.62
CA VAL A 20 4.04 -0.94 -0.54
C VAL A 20 3.25 -0.15 0.50
N ASP A 21 3.79 0.04 1.70
CA ASP A 21 3.16 0.85 2.74
C ASP A 21 3.89 2.19 2.90
N PHE A 22 3.47 3.18 2.13
CA PHE A 22 3.95 4.55 2.20
C PHE A 22 3.03 5.49 2.98
N ASN A 23 2.23 4.94 3.89
CA ASN A 23 1.41 5.74 4.80
C ASN A 23 2.30 6.38 5.89
N VAL A 24 3.16 7.29 5.47
CA VAL A 24 4.13 7.99 6.31
C VAL A 24 3.52 9.24 6.95
N PRO A 25 3.98 9.64 8.16
CA PRO A 25 3.57 10.91 8.73
C PRO A 25 4.18 12.07 7.95
N MET A 26 3.36 13.07 7.65
CA MET A 26 3.77 14.31 6.99
C MET A 26 3.31 15.53 7.79
N LYS A 27 4.13 16.58 7.80
CA LYS A 27 3.79 17.89 8.31
C LYS A 27 4.11 18.93 7.25
N ASP A 28 3.14 19.71 6.87
CA ASP A 28 3.27 20.79 5.87
C ASP A 28 3.90 20.30 4.54
N GLY A 29 3.50 19.11 4.08
CA GLY A 29 4.01 18.47 2.87
C GLY A 29 5.38 17.80 3.00
N VAL A 30 6.01 17.88 4.19
CA VAL A 30 7.32 17.26 4.46
C VAL A 30 7.14 15.95 5.21
N ILE A 31 7.81 14.90 4.74
CA ILE A 31 7.84 13.59 5.41
C ILE A 31 8.67 13.71 6.68
N THR A 32 8.08 13.35 7.85
CA THR A 32 8.73 13.45 9.16
C THR A 32 9.31 12.14 9.65
N ASP A 33 8.91 11.00 9.06
CA ASP A 33 9.45 9.69 9.34
C ASP A 33 9.52 8.86 8.05
N GLU A 34 10.70 8.38 7.72
CA GLU A 34 10.99 7.64 6.49
C GLU A 34 11.07 6.12 6.70
N THR A 35 10.79 5.61 7.91
CA THR A 35 10.95 4.20 8.28
C THR A 35 10.25 3.27 7.29
N ARG A 36 9.02 3.58 6.90
CA ARG A 36 8.25 2.76 5.94
C ARG A 36 8.83 2.80 4.53
N ILE A 37 9.32 3.96 4.10
CA ILE A 37 9.99 4.08 2.80
C ILE A 37 11.25 3.23 2.80
N ASN A 38 12.08 3.35 3.85
CA ASN A 38 13.32 2.58 4.00
C ASN A 38 13.05 1.07 4.04
N GLY A 39 11.94 0.64 4.66
CA GLY A 39 11.54 -0.77 4.72
C GLY A 39 11.20 -1.37 3.34
N ALA A 40 10.69 -0.58 2.41
CA ALA A 40 10.37 -1.03 1.05
C ALA A 40 11.57 -1.00 0.09
N LEU A 41 12.62 -0.24 0.40
CA LEU A 41 13.78 -0.08 -0.51
C LEU A 41 14.45 -1.41 -0.90
N PRO A 42 14.64 -2.40 -0.03
CA PRO A 42 15.27 -3.66 -0.43
C PRO A 42 14.52 -4.37 -1.55
N THR A 43 13.20 -4.44 -1.47
CA THR A 43 12.33 -5.02 -2.52
C THR A 43 12.42 -4.23 -3.82
N ILE A 44 12.32 -2.90 -3.73
CA ILE A 44 12.34 -2.01 -4.90
C ILE A 44 13.70 -2.11 -5.62
N LYS A 45 14.81 -2.04 -4.88
CA LYS A 45 16.16 -2.14 -5.43
C LYS A 45 16.42 -3.49 -6.09
N TYR A 46 16.01 -4.59 -5.44
CA TYR A 46 16.12 -5.92 -6.02
C TYR A 46 15.42 -6.00 -7.38
N LEU A 47 14.19 -5.51 -7.47
CA LEU A 47 13.42 -5.52 -8.71
C LEU A 47 14.09 -4.67 -9.81
N ILE A 48 14.61 -3.49 -9.47
CA ILE A 48 15.37 -2.63 -10.38
C ILE A 48 16.62 -3.35 -10.90
N GLU A 49 17.43 -3.88 -9.99
CA GLU A 49 18.69 -4.56 -10.31
C GLU A 49 18.51 -5.82 -11.18
N HIS A 50 17.32 -6.47 -11.06
CA HIS A 50 16.94 -7.62 -11.88
C HIS A 50 16.16 -7.25 -13.15
N GLY A 51 16.12 -5.97 -13.51
CA GLY A 51 15.53 -5.49 -14.77
C GLY A 51 14.01 -5.59 -14.83
N ALA A 52 13.32 -5.53 -13.69
CA ALA A 52 11.86 -5.42 -13.66
C ALA A 52 11.40 -4.00 -14.03
N LYS A 53 10.17 -3.87 -14.52
CA LYS A 53 9.43 -2.62 -14.64
C LYS A 53 8.61 -2.43 -13.38
N VAL A 54 9.03 -1.53 -12.50
CA VAL A 54 8.50 -1.43 -11.13
C VAL A 54 7.35 -0.44 -11.07
N ILE A 55 6.15 -0.89 -10.74
CA ILE A 55 4.96 -0.07 -10.59
C ILE A 55 4.52 -0.14 -9.12
N LEU A 56 4.70 0.96 -8.39
CA LEU A 56 4.39 1.03 -6.97
C LEU A 56 2.97 1.56 -6.77
N CYS A 57 2.24 0.95 -5.85
CA CYS A 57 0.97 1.46 -5.35
C CYS A 57 0.91 1.45 -3.83
N SER A 58 0.34 2.48 -3.25
CA SER A 58 0.18 2.62 -1.80
C SER A 58 -1.02 3.46 -1.46
N HIS A 59 -1.44 3.39 -0.18
CA HIS A 59 -2.38 4.34 0.39
C HIS A 59 -1.66 5.36 1.27
N MET A 60 -2.31 6.51 1.47
CA MET A 60 -1.89 7.55 2.40
C MET A 60 -3.11 8.07 3.16
N GLY A 61 -3.08 8.00 4.49
CA GLY A 61 -4.14 8.53 5.34
C GLY A 61 -5.52 7.92 5.13
N LYS A 62 -6.54 8.73 5.39
CA LYS A 62 -7.97 8.40 5.16
C LYS A 62 -8.65 9.54 4.41
N PRO A 63 -8.30 9.78 3.16
CA PRO A 63 -8.87 10.85 2.35
C PRO A 63 -10.29 10.54 1.89
N HIS A 64 -10.95 11.54 1.31
CA HIS A 64 -12.09 11.31 0.44
C HIS A 64 -11.64 10.66 -0.89
N ASN A 65 -12.59 10.03 -1.58
CA ASN A 65 -12.31 9.33 -2.83
C ASN A 65 -12.32 10.30 -4.03
N VAL A 66 -11.45 11.29 -4.00
CA VAL A 66 -11.45 12.47 -4.89
C VAL A 66 -11.13 12.19 -6.36
N LEU A 67 -10.67 10.98 -6.69
CA LEU A 67 -10.50 10.54 -8.07
C LEU A 67 -11.73 9.79 -8.62
N THR A 68 -12.65 9.37 -7.74
CA THR A 68 -13.88 8.73 -8.17
C THR A 68 -14.89 9.79 -8.61
N PRO A 69 -15.42 9.72 -9.83
CA PRO A 69 -16.46 10.65 -10.32
C PRO A 69 -17.66 10.69 -9.35
N GLY A 70 -18.09 11.90 -9.00
CA GLY A 70 -19.22 12.09 -8.12
C GLY A 70 -18.97 11.63 -6.67
N PHE A 71 -17.71 11.68 -6.20
CA PHE A 71 -17.41 11.37 -4.81
C PHE A 71 -18.27 12.22 -3.85
N GLY A 72 -18.59 11.65 -2.71
CA GLY A 72 -19.50 12.27 -1.74
C GLY A 72 -18.94 12.32 -0.33
N LEU A 73 -19.78 12.76 0.59
CA LEU A 73 -19.47 12.82 2.02
C LEU A 73 -19.14 11.43 2.57
N ASN A 74 -18.16 11.38 3.48
CA ASN A 74 -17.88 10.17 4.25
C ASN A 74 -18.99 9.91 5.28
N LYS A 75 -18.97 8.74 5.94
CA LYS A 75 -20.01 8.31 6.89
C LYS A 75 -20.22 9.28 8.07
N LYS A 76 -19.13 9.89 8.56
CA LYS A 76 -19.18 10.83 9.69
C LYS A 76 -19.82 12.16 9.27
N GLU A 77 -19.44 12.66 8.11
CA GLU A 77 -19.96 13.89 7.54
C GLU A 77 -21.44 13.77 7.17
N LYS A 78 -21.85 12.63 6.56
CA LYS A 78 -23.27 12.34 6.30
C LYS A 78 -24.10 12.45 7.56
N LYS A 79 -23.66 11.80 8.66
CA LYS A 79 -24.35 11.91 9.96
C LYS A 79 -24.38 13.34 10.49
N ALA A 80 -23.27 14.10 10.32
CA ALA A 80 -23.23 15.48 10.76
C ALA A 80 -24.21 16.35 9.96
N VAL A 81 -24.28 16.20 8.66
CA VAL A 81 -25.24 16.91 7.79
C VAL A 81 -26.68 16.50 8.09
N GLU A 82 -26.96 15.22 8.28
CA GLU A 82 -28.29 14.71 8.62
C GLU A 82 -28.83 15.28 9.93
N ALA A 83 -27.94 15.61 10.89
CA ALA A 83 -28.29 16.22 12.17
C ALA A 83 -28.63 17.71 12.06
N LEU A 84 -28.36 18.38 10.92
CA LEU A 84 -28.68 19.80 10.71
C LEU A 84 -30.12 19.98 10.23
N PRO A 85 -30.71 21.20 10.46
CA PRO A 85 -31.96 21.60 9.82
C PRO A 85 -31.89 21.44 8.31
N GLU A 86 -32.98 21.04 7.67
CA GLU A 86 -33.03 20.75 6.22
C GLU A 86 -32.50 21.92 5.37
N ALA A 87 -32.82 23.14 5.72
CA ALA A 87 -32.37 24.35 5.02
C ALA A 87 -30.85 24.55 5.03
N GLU A 88 -30.12 23.97 6.00
CA GLU A 88 -28.66 24.10 6.13
C GLU A 88 -27.90 22.97 5.49
N ARG A 89 -28.52 21.84 5.19
CA ARG A 89 -27.85 20.62 4.70
C ARG A 89 -27.11 20.80 3.38
N ALA A 90 -27.69 21.54 2.46
CA ALA A 90 -27.08 21.77 1.15
C ALA A 90 -25.79 22.60 1.28
N ALA A 91 -25.81 23.67 2.09
CA ALA A 91 -24.63 24.50 2.32
C ALA A 91 -23.52 23.73 3.04
N ALA A 92 -23.87 22.97 4.09
CA ALA A 92 -22.92 22.13 4.83
C ALA A 92 -22.31 21.04 3.92
N THR A 93 -23.10 20.41 3.06
CA THR A 93 -22.62 19.44 2.07
C THR A 93 -21.59 20.07 1.14
N ALA A 94 -21.88 21.24 0.58
CA ALA A 94 -20.96 21.96 -0.31
C ALA A 94 -19.64 22.31 0.40
N GLU A 95 -19.72 22.72 1.68
CA GLU A 95 -18.52 23.02 2.47
C GLU A 95 -17.65 21.78 2.71
N TYR A 96 -18.26 20.64 3.05
CA TYR A 96 -17.51 19.40 3.20
C TYR A 96 -16.86 18.94 1.90
N LEU A 97 -17.56 19.02 0.77
CA LEU A 97 -17.00 18.66 -0.54
C LEU A 97 -15.83 19.58 -0.92
N LYS A 98 -15.95 20.88 -0.66
CA LYS A 98 -14.84 21.84 -0.87
C LYS A 98 -13.62 21.53 0.01
N LYS A 99 -13.85 21.06 1.25
CA LYS A 99 -12.76 20.60 2.12
C LYS A 99 -12.14 19.31 1.59
N ALA A 100 -12.95 18.40 1.05
CA ALA A 100 -12.52 17.13 0.51
C ALA A 100 -11.59 17.30 -0.72
N GLU A 101 -11.79 18.34 -1.54
CA GLU A 101 -10.90 18.64 -2.65
C GLU A 101 -9.45 18.89 -2.20
N LYS A 102 -9.26 19.49 -1.00
CA LYS A 102 -7.93 19.70 -0.40
C LYS A 102 -7.23 18.39 -0.02
N ASP A 103 -7.96 17.29 0.11
CA ASP A 103 -7.38 15.98 0.39
C ASP A 103 -6.46 15.52 -0.74
N ARG A 104 -6.72 16.00 -1.98
CA ARG A 104 -5.87 15.70 -3.14
C ARG A 104 -4.44 16.19 -2.96
N GLU A 105 -4.24 17.32 -2.34
CA GLU A 105 -2.91 17.85 -2.02
C GLU A 105 -2.35 17.22 -0.75
N LYS A 106 -3.16 17.17 0.32
CA LYS A 106 -2.76 16.73 1.64
C LYS A 106 -2.33 15.26 1.70
N PHE A 107 -2.97 14.39 0.93
CA PHE A 107 -2.74 12.95 0.94
C PHE A 107 -2.15 12.41 -0.37
N SER A 108 -1.64 13.30 -1.24
CA SER A 108 -0.90 12.90 -2.43
C SER A 108 0.38 12.15 -2.09
N LEU A 109 0.72 11.14 -2.88
CA LEU A 109 1.99 10.44 -2.80
C LEU A 109 3.13 11.14 -3.55
N ARG A 110 2.91 12.33 -4.12
CA ARG A 110 3.97 13.10 -4.83
C ARG A 110 5.23 13.34 -3.95
N PRO A 111 5.13 13.77 -2.68
CA PRO A 111 6.33 13.95 -1.83
C PRO A 111 7.08 12.63 -1.62
N VAL A 112 6.36 11.49 -1.61
CA VAL A 112 6.99 10.17 -1.52
C VAL A 112 7.73 9.83 -2.80
N ALA A 113 7.20 10.15 -4.00
CA ALA A 113 7.89 9.94 -5.27
C ALA A 113 9.21 10.73 -5.35
N GLU A 114 9.21 11.96 -4.86
CA GLU A 114 10.39 12.81 -4.77
C GLU A 114 11.44 12.21 -3.82
N LYS A 115 11.01 11.79 -2.62
CA LYS A 115 11.90 11.16 -1.65
C LYS A 115 12.44 9.81 -2.15
N LEU A 116 11.64 9.00 -2.83
CA LEU A 116 12.10 7.76 -3.46
C LEU A 116 13.13 8.03 -4.55
N SER A 117 12.93 9.07 -5.38
CA SER A 117 13.89 9.45 -6.42
C SER A 117 15.26 9.79 -5.82
N GLU A 118 15.27 10.52 -4.70
CA GLU A 118 16.49 10.82 -3.93
C GLU A 118 17.18 9.53 -3.42
N LYS A 119 16.41 8.65 -2.77
CA LYS A 119 16.96 7.41 -2.17
C LYS A 119 17.42 6.35 -3.17
N LEU A 120 16.81 6.33 -4.34
CA LEU A 120 17.16 5.41 -5.40
C LEU A 120 18.26 5.95 -6.35
N GLY A 121 18.54 7.25 -6.28
CA GLY A 121 19.47 7.91 -7.19
C GLY A 121 19.00 7.92 -8.65
N GLN A 122 17.70 7.71 -8.88
CA GLN A 122 17.07 7.72 -10.20
C GLN A 122 15.67 8.31 -10.13
N LYS A 123 15.17 8.80 -11.28
CA LYS A 123 13.82 9.35 -11.38
C LYS A 123 12.76 8.29 -11.10
N VAL A 124 11.87 8.57 -10.16
CA VAL A 124 10.58 7.89 -10.00
C VAL A 124 9.52 8.68 -10.75
N THR A 125 8.89 8.08 -11.76
CA THR A 125 7.79 8.72 -12.49
C THR A 125 6.54 8.68 -11.63
N PHE A 126 5.97 9.84 -11.34
CA PHE A 126 4.74 9.92 -10.55
C PHE A 126 3.53 10.05 -11.47
N ALA A 127 2.57 9.11 -11.36
CA ALA A 127 1.28 9.19 -12.02
C ALA A 127 0.29 9.97 -11.12
N THR A 128 -0.43 10.93 -11.68
CA THR A 128 -1.37 11.79 -10.93
C THR A 128 -2.75 11.18 -10.70
N ASP A 129 -2.91 9.92 -11.08
CA ASP A 129 -4.09 9.09 -10.85
C ASP A 129 -3.68 7.64 -10.55
N VAL A 130 -4.65 6.79 -10.23
CA VAL A 130 -4.43 5.38 -9.90
C VAL A 130 -4.62 4.48 -11.11
N VAL A 131 -5.65 4.75 -11.91
CA VAL A 131 -6.06 3.93 -13.06
C VAL A 131 -6.55 4.79 -14.23
N GLY A 132 -6.17 6.05 -14.28
CA GLY A 132 -6.53 7.02 -15.31
C GLY A 132 -5.48 7.17 -16.40
N ALA A 133 -5.60 8.24 -17.17
CA ALA A 133 -4.74 8.52 -18.32
C ALA A 133 -3.25 8.67 -17.94
N SER A 134 -2.98 9.28 -16.79
CA SER A 134 -1.59 9.47 -16.31
C SER A 134 -0.92 8.14 -15.96
N ALA A 135 -1.64 7.25 -15.26
CA ALA A 135 -1.15 5.90 -14.94
C ALA A 135 -0.99 5.05 -16.22
N ASP A 136 -1.98 5.10 -17.14
CA ASP A 136 -1.91 4.39 -18.41
C ASP A 136 -0.68 4.79 -19.23
N GLU A 137 -0.41 6.09 -19.33
CA GLU A 137 0.75 6.60 -20.05
C GLU A 137 2.07 6.19 -19.37
N ALA A 138 2.17 6.36 -18.05
CA ALA A 138 3.35 6.01 -17.28
C ALA A 138 3.68 4.51 -17.40
N VAL A 139 2.67 3.64 -17.24
CA VAL A 139 2.82 2.17 -17.33
C VAL A 139 3.15 1.73 -18.76
N LYS A 140 2.59 2.38 -19.77
CA LYS A 140 2.89 2.06 -21.19
C LYS A 140 4.34 2.37 -21.54
N ASN A 141 4.90 3.44 -20.99
CA ASN A 141 6.21 3.96 -21.37
C ASN A 141 7.35 3.47 -20.45
N ILE A 142 7.06 2.76 -19.35
CA ILE A 142 8.06 2.29 -18.39
C ILE A 142 9.05 1.32 -19.04
N LYS A 143 10.34 1.49 -18.78
CA LYS A 143 11.42 0.62 -19.24
C LYS A 143 11.93 -0.27 -18.11
N ASP A 144 12.73 -1.27 -18.50
CA ASP A 144 13.38 -2.16 -17.53
C ASP A 144 14.26 -1.36 -16.56
N GLY A 145 14.09 -1.63 -15.26
CA GLY A 145 14.79 -0.92 -14.19
C GLY A 145 14.19 0.44 -13.80
N GLU A 146 13.17 0.93 -14.52
CA GLU A 146 12.50 2.18 -14.15
C GLU A 146 11.40 1.94 -13.10
N VAL A 147 11.01 3.04 -12.43
CA VAL A 147 10.01 3.04 -11.36
C VAL A 147 8.91 4.04 -11.65
N VAL A 148 7.67 3.60 -11.54
CA VAL A 148 6.46 4.43 -11.53
C VAL A 148 5.83 4.33 -10.14
N LEU A 149 5.40 5.44 -9.56
CA LEU A 149 4.53 5.47 -8.38
C LEU A 149 3.17 6.01 -8.79
N LEU A 150 2.13 5.21 -8.57
CA LEU A 150 0.73 5.62 -8.76
C LEU A 150 0.30 6.57 -7.63
N GLU A 151 -0.74 7.35 -7.87
CA GLU A 151 -1.35 8.19 -6.84
C GLU A 151 -2.00 7.33 -5.74
N ASN A 152 -2.35 7.96 -4.64
CA ASN A 152 -2.97 7.35 -3.45
C ASN A 152 -4.19 6.49 -3.83
N THR A 153 -4.08 5.17 -3.61
CA THR A 153 -5.14 4.22 -3.98
C THR A 153 -6.47 4.52 -3.30
N ARG A 154 -6.48 5.17 -2.13
CA ARG A 154 -7.69 5.57 -1.41
C ARG A 154 -8.41 6.78 -2.02
N PHE A 155 -7.86 7.42 -3.02
CA PHE A 155 -8.60 8.38 -3.82
C PHE A 155 -9.65 7.71 -4.72
N GLU A 156 -9.55 6.37 -4.88
CA GLU A 156 -10.57 5.55 -5.54
C GLU A 156 -11.50 4.89 -4.53
N ALA A 157 -12.81 5.08 -4.69
CA ALA A 157 -13.82 4.46 -3.82
C ALA A 157 -13.81 2.93 -3.89
N GLY A 158 -13.33 2.39 -5.00
CA GLY A 158 -13.22 0.95 -5.23
C GLY A 158 -12.14 0.27 -4.39
N GLU A 159 -11.15 1.01 -3.87
CA GLU A 159 -10.04 0.41 -3.10
C GLU A 159 -10.54 -0.32 -1.86
N GLU A 160 -11.27 0.36 -0.98
CA GLU A 160 -11.77 -0.25 0.26
C GLU A 160 -12.99 -1.16 0.03
N LYS A 161 -13.69 -0.99 -1.10
CA LYS A 161 -14.87 -1.78 -1.47
C LYS A 161 -14.54 -3.03 -2.28
N ARG A 162 -13.27 -3.26 -2.60
CA ARG A 162 -12.83 -4.40 -3.42
C ARG A 162 -13.48 -4.38 -4.81
N ASP A 163 -13.59 -3.21 -5.43
CA ASP A 163 -14.25 -3.06 -6.71
C ASP A 163 -13.57 -3.90 -7.80
N GLU A 164 -14.35 -4.75 -8.46
CA GLU A 164 -13.83 -5.70 -9.45
C GLU A 164 -13.25 -4.99 -10.68
N ALA A 165 -13.88 -3.90 -11.14
CA ALA A 165 -13.40 -3.14 -12.28
C ALA A 165 -12.06 -2.46 -11.98
N LEU A 166 -11.90 -1.90 -10.77
CA LEU A 166 -10.64 -1.35 -10.29
C LEU A 166 -9.56 -2.44 -10.22
N CYS A 167 -9.86 -3.60 -9.64
CA CYS A 167 -8.92 -4.73 -9.56
C CYS A 167 -8.48 -5.20 -10.95
N LYS A 168 -9.42 -5.36 -11.88
CA LYS A 168 -9.15 -5.76 -13.26
C LYS A 168 -8.28 -4.74 -14.00
N LYS A 169 -8.55 -3.45 -13.80
CA LYS A 169 -7.74 -2.38 -14.41
C LYS A 169 -6.32 -2.37 -13.85
N LEU A 170 -6.15 -2.46 -12.53
CA LEU A 170 -4.84 -2.56 -11.89
C LEU A 170 -4.07 -3.82 -12.33
N ALA A 171 -4.76 -4.96 -12.45
CA ALA A 171 -4.15 -6.20 -12.94
C ALA A 171 -3.64 -6.07 -14.39
N SER A 172 -4.26 -5.23 -15.21
CA SER A 172 -3.76 -4.96 -16.58
C SER A 172 -2.40 -4.25 -16.61
N TYR A 173 -1.99 -3.66 -15.49
CA TYR A 173 -0.69 -2.99 -15.35
C TYR A 173 0.45 -3.94 -15.00
N CYS A 174 0.20 -5.18 -14.63
CA CYS A 174 1.24 -6.08 -14.17
C CYS A 174 1.19 -7.47 -14.78
N ASP A 175 2.37 -8.08 -14.82
CA ASP A 175 2.57 -9.50 -15.12
C ASP A 175 2.76 -10.29 -13.81
N ILE A 176 3.28 -9.61 -12.78
CA ILE A 176 3.54 -10.14 -11.43
C ILE A 176 3.01 -9.13 -10.41
N TYR A 177 2.22 -9.61 -9.44
CA TYR A 177 1.83 -8.85 -8.28
C TYR A 177 2.77 -9.15 -7.11
N VAL A 178 3.24 -8.12 -6.43
CA VAL A 178 4.10 -8.23 -5.26
C VAL A 178 3.44 -7.52 -4.08
N ASN A 179 3.18 -8.23 -2.98
CA ASN A 179 2.77 -7.60 -1.73
C ASN A 179 4.00 -7.39 -0.83
N ASP A 180 4.27 -6.15 -0.48
CA ASP A 180 5.34 -5.76 0.45
C ASP A 180 4.83 -4.78 1.52
N ALA A 181 3.53 -4.83 1.81
CA ALA A 181 2.85 -3.94 2.74
C ALA A 181 2.27 -4.73 3.93
N PHE A 182 3.12 -5.27 4.78
CA PHE A 182 2.72 -6.09 5.92
C PHE A 182 1.69 -5.39 6.82
N GLY A 183 1.87 -4.10 7.11
CA GLY A 183 0.95 -3.31 7.94
C GLY A 183 -0.49 -3.25 7.44
N THR A 184 -0.74 -3.55 6.16
CA THR A 184 -2.08 -3.59 5.57
C THR A 184 -2.56 -5.00 5.22
N ALA A 185 -1.76 -6.03 5.47
CA ALA A 185 -2.05 -7.40 5.06
C ALA A 185 -3.29 -8.00 5.73
N HIS A 186 -3.73 -7.45 6.88
CA HIS A 186 -4.97 -7.82 7.57
C HIS A 186 -6.25 -7.32 6.86
N ARG A 187 -6.11 -6.47 5.83
CA ARG A 187 -7.24 -5.89 5.09
C ARG A 187 -7.38 -6.56 3.73
N SER A 188 -8.61 -6.90 3.36
CA SER A 188 -8.93 -7.39 2.03
C SER A 188 -9.40 -6.24 1.13
N HIS A 189 -8.50 -5.30 0.80
CA HIS A 189 -8.77 -4.21 -0.14
C HIS A 189 -8.40 -4.60 -1.57
N ALA A 190 -8.77 -3.76 -2.56
CA ALA A 190 -8.48 -4.02 -3.98
C ALA A 190 -7.00 -4.30 -4.22
N THR A 191 -6.11 -3.41 -3.73
CA THR A 191 -4.66 -3.51 -3.94
C THR A 191 -3.94 -4.43 -2.97
N THR A 192 -4.57 -4.94 -1.90
CA THR A 192 -3.92 -5.81 -0.90
C THR A 192 -4.19 -7.29 -1.10
N ALA A 193 -5.42 -7.65 -1.51
CA ALA A 193 -5.81 -9.05 -1.68
C ALA A 193 -6.76 -9.27 -2.86
N ALA A 194 -7.79 -8.43 -3.04
CA ALA A 194 -8.87 -8.71 -3.99
C ALA A 194 -8.39 -8.88 -5.44
N ILE A 195 -7.36 -8.14 -5.87
CA ILE A 195 -6.74 -8.26 -7.20
C ILE A 195 -6.27 -9.70 -7.50
N VAL A 196 -5.79 -10.41 -6.46
CA VAL A 196 -5.35 -11.80 -6.56
C VAL A 196 -6.52 -12.76 -6.34
N GLU A 197 -7.36 -12.51 -5.34
CA GLU A 197 -8.52 -13.34 -4.99
C GLU A 197 -9.52 -13.46 -6.14
N TYR A 198 -9.68 -12.42 -6.96
CA TYR A 198 -10.50 -12.46 -8.18
C TYR A 198 -9.85 -13.22 -9.35
N GLY A 199 -8.60 -13.70 -9.19
CA GLY A 199 -7.91 -14.47 -10.22
C GLY A 199 -7.40 -13.64 -11.40
N PHE A 200 -7.36 -12.31 -11.28
CA PHE A 200 -6.85 -11.44 -12.36
C PHE A 200 -5.35 -11.50 -12.52
N VAL A 201 -4.62 -11.91 -11.48
CA VAL A 201 -3.18 -12.08 -11.48
C VAL A 201 -2.82 -13.52 -11.13
N LYS A 202 -2.01 -14.17 -11.99
CA LYS A 202 -1.60 -15.57 -11.82
C LYS A 202 -0.38 -15.73 -10.91
N THR A 203 0.54 -14.77 -10.98
CA THR A 203 1.78 -14.78 -10.20
C THR A 203 1.72 -13.69 -9.15
N ALA A 204 1.55 -14.10 -7.90
CA ALA A 204 1.44 -13.22 -6.75
C ALA A 204 2.41 -13.69 -5.65
N VAL A 205 3.38 -12.83 -5.29
CA VAL A 205 4.47 -13.18 -4.38
C VAL A 205 4.65 -12.11 -3.31
N CYS A 206 5.39 -12.41 -2.25
CA CYS A 206 5.75 -11.40 -1.25
C CYS A 206 7.08 -10.72 -1.56
N GLY A 207 7.22 -9.46 -1.13
CA GLY A 207 8.47 -8.74 -1.07
C GLY A 207 9.26 -9.08 0.20
N PHE A 208 10.45 -8.50 0.33
CA PHE A 208 11.38 -8.81 1.42
C PHE A 208 10.92 -8.31 2.78
N LEU A 209 10.12 -7.24 2.84
CA LEU A 209 9.57 -6.76 4.10
C LEU A 209 8.61 -7.81 4.68
N ILE A 210 7.66 -8.30 3.88
CA ILE A 210 6.73 -9.36 4.31
C ILE A 210 7.49 -10.65 4.63
N GLU A 211 8.45 -11.06 3.79
CA GLU A 211 9.28 -12.26 4.06
C GLU A 211 9.94 -12.16 5.43
N LYS A 212 10.56 -11.02 5.74
CA LYS A 212 11.22 -10.77 7.03
C LYS A 212 10.24 -10.81 8.20
N GLU A 213 9.11 -10.10 8.08
CA GLU A 213 8.09 -10.05 9.14
C GLU A 213 7.53 -11.45 9.43
N LEU A 214 7.22 -12.21 8.39
CA LEU A 214 6.72 -13.58 8.53
C LEU A 214 7.75 -14.51 9.16
N SER A 215 9.01 -14.44 8.74
CA SER A 215 10.07 -15.30 9.30
C SER A 215 10.30 -15.04 10.77
N VAL A 216 10.39 -13.76 11.18
CA VAL A 216 10.62 -13.39 12.59
C VAL A 216 9.41 -13.76 13.45
N MET A 217 8.19 -13.51 12.99
CA MET A 217 7.00 -13.81 13.78
C MET A 217 6.70 -15.30 13.85
N ALA A 218 6.90 -16.06 12.76
CA ALA A 218 6.74 -17.51 12.77
C ALA A 218 7.75 -18.16 13.71
N ASP A 219 9.03 -17.76 13.64
CA ASP A 219 10.07 -18.27 14.51
C ASP A 219 9.77 -17.95 15.99
N ALA A 220 9.32 -16.72 16.28
CA ALA A 220 8.94 -16.32 17.63
C ALA A 220 7.73 -17.08 18.19
N LEU A 221 6.81 -17.53 17.34
CA LEU A 221 5.66 -18.34 17.74
C LEU A 221 6.00 -19.83 17.89
N ASP A 222 6.79 -20.37 16.94
CA ASP A 222 7.11 -21.80 16.89
C ASP A 222 8.25 -22.17 17.88
N HIS A 223 9.22 -21.27 18.08
CA HIS A 223 10.41 -21.48 18.90
C HIS A 223 10.69 -20.29 19.84
N PRO A 224 9.77 -19.94 20.76
CA PRO A 224 9.93 -18.76 21.60
C PRO A 224 11.14 -18.85 22.54
N VAL A 225 12.09 -17.94 22.35
CA VAL A 225 13.18 -17.72 23.34
C VAL A 225 12.58 -16.99 24.55
N ARG A 226 12.73 -17.54 25.75
CA ARG A 226 12.14 -16.95 26.96
C ARG A 226 13.17 -16.15 27.75
N PRO A 227 12.79 -14.98 28.33
CA PRO A 227 11.44 -14.40 28.32
C PRO A 227 11.06 -13.82 26.95
N PHE A 228 9.86 -14.17 26.43
CA PHE A 228 9.29 -13.57 25.25
C PHE A 228 8.44 -12.35 25.66
N VAL A 229 8.80 -11.16 25.17
CA VAL A 229 8.12 -9.91 25.52
C VAL A 229 7.66 -9.22 24.22
N ALA A 230 6.36 -9.04 24.05
CA ALA A 230 5.78 -8.22 22.99
C ALA A 230 5.39 -6.85 23.54
N ILE A 231 5.88 -5.77 22.90
CA ILE A 231 5.53 -4.40 23.25
C ILE A 231 4.66 -3.81 22.15
N LEU A 232 3.45 -3.41 22.52
CA LEU A 232 2.46 -2.85 21.61
C LEU A 232 2.46 -1.32 21.73
N GLY A 233 2.80 -0.63 20.63
CA GLY A 233 2.82 0.83 20.55
C GLY A 233 4.21 1.43 20.41
N GLY A 234 4.27 2.77 20.28
CA GLY A 234 5.53 3.50 20.11
C GLY A 234 6.36 3.52 21.37
N ALA A 235 7.43 2.75 21.42
CA ALA A 235 8.35 2.75 22.54
C ALA A 235 9.62 3.53 22.19
N GLN A 236 10.07 4.41 23.08
CA GLN A 236 11.35 5.13 22.96
C GLN A 236 12.57 4.22 23.29
N ILE A 237 12.42 2.92 23.08
CA ILE A 237 13.44 1.89 23.38
C ILE A 237 13.78 1.04 22.16
N ALA A 238 13.58 1.58 20.98
CA ALA A 238 13.81 0.88 19.70
C ALA A 238 15.20 0.21 19.63
N ASP A 239 16.23 0.88 20.11
CA ASP A 239 17.62 0.40 20.12
C ASP A 239 17.85 -0.85 20.99
N LYS A 240 16.90 -1.18 21.86
CA LYS A 240 16.96 -2.33 22.78
C LYS A 240 16.09 -3.50 22.33
N MET A 241 15.40 -3.36 21.17
CA MET A 241 14.47 -4.36 20.69
C MET A 241 15.14 -5.29 19.68
N THR A 242 14.87 -6.58 19.81
CA THR A 242 15.36 -7.59 18.85
C THR A 242 14.73 -7.42 17.47
N HIS A 243 13.45 -7.02 17.42
CA HIS A 243 12.72 -6.74 16.20
C HIS A 243 11.66 -5.67 16.43
N ILE A 244 11.51 -4.79 15.46
CA ILE A 244 10.44 -3.78 15.41
C ILE A 244 9.63 -4.04 14.16
N SER A 245 8.38 -4.49 14.33
CA SER A 245 7.47 -4.70 13.24
C SER A 245 6.80 -3.40 12.81
N THR A 246 6.68 -3.21 11.51
CA THR A 246 5.86 -2.14 10.91
C THR A 246 4.39 -2.52 10.82
N GLY A 247 4.03 -3.73 11.23
CA GLY A 247 2.74 -4.38 10.98
C GLY A 247 1.56 -3.83 11.77
N GLY A 248 1.77 -3.27 12.95
CA GLY A 248 0.67 -2.76 13.78
C GLY A 248 -0.46 -3.78 13.95
N GLY A 249 -1.66 -3.47 13.42
CA GLY A 249 -2.82 -4.36 13.48
C GLY A 249 -2.61 -5.74 12.83
N ALA A 250 -1.83 -5.81 11.74
CA ALA A 250 -1.54 -7.08 11.09
C ALA A 250 -0.69 -8.02 11.97
N SER A 251 0.28 -7.45 12.71
CA SER A 251 1.06 -8.23 13.67
C SER A 251 0.20 -8.82 14.78
N LEU A 252 -0.74 -8.01 15.32
CA LEU A 252 -1.66 -8.46 16.35
C LEU A 252 -2.55 -9.60 15.87
N GLU A 253 -3.15 -9.45 14.70
CA GLU A 253 -4.01 -10.47 14.11
C GLU A 253 -3.23 -11.76 13.79
N LEU A 254 -1.96 -11.64 13.35
CA LEU A 254 -1.10 -12.80 13.15
C LEU A 254 -0.79 -13.53 14.46
N PHE A 255 -0.46 -12.81 15.54
CA PHE A 255 -0.25 -13.40 16.87
C PHE A 255 -1.52 -14.02 17.47
N GLU A 256 -2.70 -13.54 17.10
CA GLU A 256 -3.98 -14.17 17.44
C GLU A 256 -4.26 -15.44 16.61
N GLY A 257 -3.36 -15.82 15.69
CA GLY A 257 -3.54 -16.98 14.80
C GLY A 257 -4.50 -16.72 13.64
N LYS A 258 -4.86 -15.48 13.37
CA LYS A 258 -5.73 -15.12 12.25
C LYS A 258 -4.98 -15.18 10.92
N LYS A 259 -5.69 -15.61 9.89
CA LYS A 259 -5.21 -15.53 8.51
C LYS A 259 -5.26 -14.09 8.02
N LEU A 260 -4.17 -13.65 7.39
CA LEU A 260 -4.08 -12.31 6.83
C LEU A 260 -4.39 -12.35 5.34
N PRO A 261 -5.51 -11.75 4.86
CA PRO A 261 -5.93 -11.84 3.46
C PRO A 261 -4.85 -11.47 2.45
N GLY A 262 -4.08 -10.40 2.73
CA GLY A 262 -2.99 -9.94 1.87
C GLY A 262 -1.77 -10.87 1.82
N ILE A 263 -1.73 -11.92 2.64
CA ILE A 263 -0.71 -12.97 2.62
C ILE A 263 -1.29 -14.27 2.10
N GLU A 264 -2.49 -14.65 2.55
CA GLU A 264 -3.15 -15.89 2.13
C GLU A 264 -3.35 -15.95 0.61
N CYS A 265 -3.65 -14.82 -0.04
CA CYS A 265 -3.84 -14.74 -1.48
C CYS A 265 -2.56 -14.96 -2.31
N LEU A 266 -1.36 -14.90 -1.71
CA LEU A 266 -0.09 -15.09 -2.42
C LEU A 266 0.18 -16.57 -2.70
N ASN A 267 0.96 -16.83 -3.77
CA ASN A 267 1.33 -18.19 -4.16
C ASN A 267 2.22 -18.86 -3.09
N ASP A 268 1.97 -20.13 -2.83
CA ASP A 268 2.83 -20.94 -1.98
C ASP A 268 4.08 -21.41 -2.74
N LYS A 269 5.17 -21.71 -1.99
CA LYS A 269 6.32 -22.44 -2.53
C LYS A 269 5.91 -23.89 -2.79
N ASP A 270 6.43 -24.46 -3.86
CA ASP A 270 6.23 -25.86 -4.23
C ASP A 270 6.83 -26.82 -3.20
#